data_cf5f6d9327b75aa8616a38a80d4393d7
#
_entry.id   cf5f6d9327b75aa8616a38a80d4393d7
#
_cell.length_a   1.000
_cell.length_b   1.000
_cell.length_c   1.000
_cell.angle_alpha   90.00
_cell.angle_beta   90.00
_cell.angle_gamma   90.00
#
_symmetry.space_group_name_H-M   'P 1'
#
loop_
_entity.id
_entity.type
_entity.pdbx_description
1 polymer ?
#
loop_
_entity_poly.entity_id
_entity_poly.type
_entity_poly.pdbx_seq_one_letter_code
_entity_poly.pdbx_strand_id
1 'polypeptide(L)'
;AVEPVKKTLTFTLEKTATAETKVKLVFDERHVDEYNFDHATEYVVFPEKLCTIANDGVITIPAGETSAQIEVTLSPSASDLEYVTTYMVPLQAVAQTEGIVVKDEAEYVDFLVSRIGSKKIRNICYFEVNDCNPLNAIEYILEDGQPFFDAVVLFAGNINWDASKQKVYMNANPNVQALLDNSEELLQPLRKKGIKVLLDILGNHDQAGIAGLSDWGCEQFGKELAQICLDYKLDGIGFDDEYSSYSGSGKWFAGPSSQQAARLCYETKKAMKELCPWETWVHLYYLGYIQSSLPSVFIDGVEHKPSEFIDNVCADYGGAARPVNGMGLSGCAGNSIQLNYGNSISSESAKALMNQGYGCLLYTSPSPRDGATS
;
A
#
# COMPACT_ATOMS: atom_id res chain seq x y z
N ALA A 1 25.62 0.89 8.87
CA ALA A 1 25.45 2.34 9.07
C ALA A 1 24.46 2.82 8.02
N VAL A 2 23.48 3.60 8.42
CA VAL A 2 22.58 4.27 7.48
C VAL A 2 23.35 5.46 6.93
N GLU A 3 23.45 5.59 5.60
CA GLU A 3 24.09 6.75 4.98
C GLU A 3 23.27 8.02 5.28
N PRO A 4 23.90 9.16 5.61
CA PRO A 4 23.20 10.40 5.81
C PRO A 4 22.44 10.83 4.54
N VAL A 5 21.22 11.30 4.72
CA VAL A 5 20.40 11.81 3.62
C VAL A 5 20.58 13.33 3.53
N LYS A 6 21.04 13.81 2.38
CA LYS A 6 21.21 15.23 2.11
C LYS A 6 20.13 15.75 1.19
N LYS A 7 19.56 16.89 1.52
CA LYS A 7 18.57 17.62 0.74
C LYS A 7 18.99 19.06 0.58
N THR A 8 18.87 19.59 -0.62
CA THR A 8 19.13 21.00 -0.92
C THR A 8 17.79 21.72 -1.05
N LEU A 9 17.60 22.76 -0.24
CA LEU A 9 16.46 23.66 -0.32
C LEU A 9 16.85 24.93 -1.06
N THR A 10 15.97 25.42 -1.91
CA THR A 10 16.15 26.70 -2.63
C THR A 10 15.12 27.71 -2.13
N PHE A 11 15.57 28.82 -1.61
CA PHE A 11 14.72 29.96 -1.25
C PHE A 11 14.76 30.99 -2.36
N THR A 12 13.58 31.43 -2.80
CA THR A 12 13.45 32.37 -3.93
C THR A 12 12.65 33.59 -3.50
N LEU A 13 13.15 34.77 -3.81
CA LEU A 13 12.42 36.03 -3.66
C LEU A 13 11.55 36.29 -4.89
N GLU A 14 10.44 36.96 -4.72
CA GLU A 14 9.59 37.38 -5.85
C GLU A 14 10.28 38.41 -6.76
N LYS A 15 11.21 39.16 -6.18
CA LYS A 15 12.00 40.21 -6.89
C LYS A 15 13.47 40.09 -6.54
N THR A 16 14.31 40.52 -7.44
CA THR A 16 15.75 40.61 -7.21
C THR A 16 16.07 41.39 -5.92
N ALA A 17 16.94 40.86 -5.09
CA ALA A 17 17.37 41.47 -3.86
C ALA A 17 18.12 42.78 -4.16
N THR A 18 17.69 43.89 -3.59
CA THR A 18 18.40 45.19 -3.70
C THR A 18 19.54 45.31 -2.71
N ALA A 19 19.54 44.51 -1.65
CA ALA A 19 20.58 44.38 -0.63
C ALA A 19 20.67 42.92 -0.20
N GLU A 20 21.70 42.54 0.55
CA GLU A 20 21.82 41.23 1.14
C GLU A 20 20.58 40.89 1.98
N THR A 21 19.94 39.78 1.66
CA THR A 21 18.70 39.30 2.32
C THR A 21 18.97 37.99 3.05
N LYS A 22 18.54 37.91 4.30
CA LYS A 22 18.72 36.71 5.14
C LYS A 22 17.39 36.14 5.59
N VAL A 23 17.31 34.82 5.49
CA VAL A 23 16.23 33.99 6.05
C VAL A 23 16.90 32.93 6.91
N LYS A 24 16.28 32.56 8.03
CA LYS A 24 16.78 31.48 8.89
C LYS A 24 15.78 30.34 8.91
N LEU A 25 16.27 29.12 8.68
CA LEU A 25 15.53 27.90 8.96
C LEU A 25 15.73 27.54 10.43
N VAL A 26 14.63 27.30 11.14
CA VAL A 26 14.63 26.83 12.52
C VAL A 26 13.82 25.53 12.60
N PHE A 27 14.23 24.64 13.49
CA PHE A 27 13.47 23.44 13.78
C PHE A 27 12.34 23.81 14.75
N ASP A 28 11.06 23.64 14.35
CA ASP A 28 9.89 23.97 15.17
C ASP A 28 9.05 22.71 15.45
N GLU A 29 9.35 22.04 16.54
CA GLU A 29 8.67 20.79 16.94
C GLU A 29 7.15 20.96 17.13
N ARG A 30 6.67 22.16 17.48
CA ARG A 30 5.24 22.42 17.73
C ARG A 30 4.41 22.31 16.46
N HIS A 31 5.01 22.57 15.31
CA HIS A 31 4.34 22.44 14.02
C HIS A 31 3.85 21.01 13.76
N VAL A 32 4.49 20.01 14.32
CA VAL A 32 4.06 18.60 14.14
C VAL A 32 2.68 18.34 14.76
N ASP A 33 2.43 18.90 15.96
CA ASP A 33 1.13 18.74 16.62
C ASP A 33 0.02 19.49 15.87
N GLU A 34 0.32 20.71 15.39
CA GLU A 34 -0.59 21.52 14.58
C GLU A 34 -0.92 20.81 13.26
N TYR A 35 0.12 20.33 12.57
CA TYR A 35 -0.04 19.58 11.32
C TYR A 35 -0.87 18.30 11.51
N ASN A 36 -0.58 17.53 12.56
CA ASN A 36 -1.32 16.33 12.89
C ASN A 36 -2.80 16.60 13.15
N PHE A 37 -3.10 17.69 13.85
CA PHE A 37 -4.49 18.09 14.11
C PHE A 37 -5.23 18.47 12.81
N ASP A 38 -4.61 19.31 11.97
CA ASP A 38 -5.23 19.83 10.76
C ASP A 38 -5.41 18.77 9.67
N HIS A 39 -4.50 17.77 9.61
CA HIS A 39 -4.48 16.75 8.57
C HIS A 39 -4.91 15.35 9.05
N ALA A 40 -5.32 15.23 10.31
CA ALA A 40 -5.67 13.94 10.95
C ALA A 40 -4.58 12.87 10.76
N THR A 41 -3.32 13.28 10.96
CA THR A 41 -2.14 12.41 10.91
C THR A 41 -1.61 12.10 12.32
N GLU A 42 -0.64 11.19 12.43
CA GLU A 42 -0.01 10.80 13.71
C GLU A 42 1.52 10.79 13.55
N TYR A 43 2.07 11.83 12.91
CA TYR A 43 3.51 11.95 12.76
C TYR A 43 4.18 12.25 14.10
N VAL A 44 5.39 11.71 14.28
CA VAL A 44 6.22 11.93 15.46
C VAL A 44 7.32 12.93 15.11
N VAL A 45 7.67 13.81 16.04
CA VAL A 45 8.78 14.74 15.84
C VAL A 45 10.08 13.98 15.57
N PHE A 46 10.75 14.28 14.46
CA PHE A 46 12.08 13.74 14.18
C PHE A 46 13.08 14.28 15.22
N PRO A 47 13.99 13.46 15.76
CA PRO A 47 14.96 13.95 16.75
C PRO A 47 15.84 15.06 16.19
N GLU A 48 15.70 16.29 16.68
CA GLU A 48 16.39 17.49 16.18
C GLU A 48 17.91 17.28 16.09
N LYS A 49 18.52 16.60 17.08
CA LYS A 49 19.96 16.28 17.12
C LYS A 49 20.47 15.51 15.90
N LEU A 50 19.56 14.87 15.13
CA LEU A 50 19.88 14.10 13.92
C LEU A 50 19.65 14.91 12.64
N CYS A 51 19.18 16.16 12.77
CA CYS A 51 18.99 17.11 11.68
C CYS A 51 20.08 18.20 11.78
N THR A 52 20.89 18.30 10.74
CA THR A 52 21.91 19.37 10.63
C THR A 52 21.55 20.27 9.47
N ILE A 53 21.42 21.57 9.76
CA ILE A 53 21.19 22.60 8.75
C ILE A 53 22.49 23.37 8.56
N ALA A 54 22.96 23.46 7.32
CA ALA A 54 24.21 24.18 7.01
C ALA A 54 24.13 25.66 7.45
N ASN A 55 25.27 26.28 7.70
CA ASN A 55 25.39 27.71 8.06
C ASN A 55 24.50 28.10 9.25
N ASP A 56 24.36 27.27 10.25
CA ASP A 56 23.48 27.48 11.42
C ASP A 56 22.01 27.85 11.01
N GLY A 57 21.56 27.31 9.87
CA GLY A 57 20.24 27.57 9.31
C GLY A 57 20.12 28.88 8.52
N VAL A 58 21.16 29.70 8.45
CA VAL A 58 21.08 31.00 7.77
C VAL A 58 21.29 30.86 6.27
N ILE A 59 20.30 31.31 5.51
CA ILE A 59 20.33 31.45 4.05
C ILE A 59 20.56 32.89 3.72
N THR A 60 21.60 33.16 2.94
CA THR A 60 21.94 34.53 2.51
C THR A 60 21.75 34.63 1.00
N ILE A 61 20.85 35.52 0.57
CA ILE A 61 20.62 35.85 -0.84
C ILE A 61 21.37 37.15 -1.11
N PRO A 62 22.42 37.14 -1.95
CA PRO A 62 23.20 38.36 -2.23
C PRO A 62 22.38 39.42 -2.96
N ALA A 63 22.83 40.69 -2.84
CA ALA A 63 22.29 41.76 -3.66
C ALA A 63 22.48 41.46 -5.16
N GLY A 64 21.44 41.66 -5.95
CA GLY A 64 21.42 41.33 -7.38
C GLY A 64 20.95 39.93 -7.70
N GLU A 65 20.80 39.06 -6.70
CA GLU A 65 20.30 37.67 -6.88
C GLU A 65 18.82 37.56 -6.48
N THR A 66 18.17 36.48 -6.94
CA THR A 66 16.78 36.18 -6.60
C THR A 66 16.64 34.96 -5.71
N SER A 67 17.69 34.17 -5.54
CA SER A 67 17.61 32.92 -4.76
C SER A 67 18.95 32.54 -4.13
N ALA A 68 18.90 31.69 -3.13
CA ALA A 68 20.05 31.00 -2.57
C ALA A 68 19.63 29.59 -2.09
N GLN A 69 20.61 28.73 -1.88
CA GLN A 69 20.42 27.33 -1.47
C GLN A 69 21.02 27.06 -0.09
N ILE A 70 20.43 26.10 0.60
CA ILE A 70 20.95 25.58 1.86
C ILE A 70 20.83 24.06 1.87
N GLU A 71 21.84 23.37 2.45
CA GLU A 71 21.81 21.93 2.64
C GLU A 71 21.23 21.57 4.01
N VAL A 72 20.33 20.61 4.03
CA VAL A 72 19.83 19.92 5.23
C VAL A 72 20.32 18.48 5.18
N THR A 73 20.94 18.02 6.25
CA THR A 73 21.46 16.65 6.38
C THR A 73 20.75 15.94 7.52
N LEU A 74 20.14 14.79 7.22
CA LEU A 74 19.52 13.91 8.19
C LEU A 74 20.41 12.68 8.40
N SER A 75 20.81 12.44 9.64
CA SER A 75 21.79 11.38 9.98
C SER A 75 21.27 10.43 11.07
N PRO A 76 20.11 9.75 10.87
CA PRO A 76 19.63 8.79 11.85
C PRO A 76 20.47 7.51 11.82
N SER A 77 20.70 6.90 12.98
CA SER A 77 21.12 5.51 13.07
C SER A 77 19.90 4.57 13.11
N ALA A 78 20.13 3.28 12.94
CA ALA A 78 19.04 2.29 12.97
C ALA A 78 18.32 2.24 14.34
N SER A 79 18.97 2.67 15.42
CA SER A 79 18.41 2.69 16.77
C SER A 79 17.66 3.98 17.12
N ASP A 80 17.75 5.03 16.30
CA ASP A 80 17.14 6.33 16.60
C ASP A 80 15.69 6.42 16.16
N LEU A 81 15.28 5.58 15.21
CA LEU A 81 13.94 5.59 14.64
C LEU A 81 13.28 4.21 14.82
N GLU A 82 12.04 4.24 15.27
CA GLU A 82 11.22 3.03 15.36
C GLU A 82 10.71 2.62 13.98
N TYR A 83 10.53 1.30 13.77
CA TYR A 83 9.82 0.82 12.62
C TYR A 83 8.36 1.29 12.66
N VAL A 84 7.80 1.53 11.48
CA VAL A 84 6.37 1.87 11.32
C VAL A 84 5.96 3.23 11.85
N THR A 85 6.91 4.03 12.28
CA THR A 85 6.68 5.41 12.70
C THR A 85 7.12 6.33 11.59
N THR A 86 6.22 7.24 11.17
CA THR A 86 6.60 8.35 10.29
C THR A 86 6.99 9.53 11.16
N TYR A 87 8.22 9.96 11.01
CA TYR A 87 8.76 11.15 11.66
C TYR A 87 8.66 12.35 10.73
N MET A 88 8.37 13.51 11.30
CA MET A 88 8.34 14.77 10.59
C MET A 88 9.50 15.65 11.03
N VAL A 89 10.25 16.20 10.08
CA VAL A 89 11.29 17.22 10.28
C VAL A 89 10.67 18.57 9.95
N PRO A 90 10.20 19.35 10.92
CA PRO A 90 9.49 20.59 10.70
C PRO A 90 10.47 21.76 10.67
N LEU A 91 10.70 22.36 9.51
CA LEU A 91 11.61 23.48 9.34
C LEU A 91 10.83 24.75 9.02
N GLN A 92 10.83 25.72 9.94
CA GLN A 92 10.20 27.03 9.75
C GLN A 92 11.20 28.02 9.14
N ALA A 93 10.78 28.72 8.10
CA ALA A 93 11.52 29.80 7.50
C ALA A 93 11.19 31.15 8.20
N VAL A 94 12.16 31.75 8.83
CA VAL A 94 12.01 33.03 9.58
C VAL A 94 12.82 34.13 8.90
N ALA A 95 12.17 35.22 8.49
CA ALA A 95 12.86 36.38 7.92
C ALA A 95 13.79 37.03 8.96
N GLN A 96 15.03 37.28 8.55
CA GLN A 96 16.05 37.95 9.38
C GLN A 96 16.34 39.37 8.89
N THR A 97 15.89 39.71 7.68
CA THR A 97 16.08 41.04 7.07
C THR A 97 14.80 41.84 7.18
N GLU A 98 14.87 43.05 7.68
CA GLU A 98 13.72 43.95 7.81
C GLU A 98 13.05 44.19 6.44
N GLY A 99 11.71 44.17 6.42
CA GLY A 99 10.91 44.37 5.22
C GLY A 99 10.75 43.09 4.34
N ILE A 100 11.35 41.97 4.73
CA ILE A 100 11.13 40.69 4.10
C ILE A 100 10.01 39.93 4.86
N VAL A 101 9.06 39.40 4.11
CA VAL A 101 7.97 38.57 4.64
C VAL A 101 8.06 37.21 3.99
N VAL A 102 8.05 36.16 4.80
CA VAL A 102 7.87 34.79 4.34
C VAL A 102 6.39 34.62 4.10
N LYS A 103 6.02 34.07 2.94
CA LYS A 103 4.62 33.74 2.62
C LYS A 103 4.18 32.49 3.36
N ASP A 104 2.89 32.41 3.67
CA ASP A 104 2.31 31.26 4.39
C ASP A 104 2.64 29.92 3.71
N GLU A 105 2.56 29.85 2.37
CA GLU A 105 2.89 28.65 1.60
C GLU A 105 4.37 28.27 1.59
N ALA A 106 5.26 29.16 2.06
CA ALA A 106 6.70 28.96 2.15
C ALA A 106 7.23 29.02 3.60
N GLU A 107 6.32 29.13 4.57
CA GLU A 107 6.70 29.26 5.98
C GLU A 107 7.31 27.96 6.51
N TYR A 108 6.75 26.81 6.13
CA TYR A 108 7.25 25.51 6.55
C TYR A 108 7.77 24.67 5.39
N VAL A 109 8.84 23.93 5.66
CA VAL A 109 9.35 22.87 4.80
C VAL A 109 9.44 21.60 5.65
N ASP A 110 8.59 20.64 5.34
CA ASP A 110 8.48 19.41 6.08
C ASP A 110 9.09 18.25 5.33
N PHE A 111 9.95 17.46 6.00
CA PHE A 111 10.38 16.18 5.49
C PHE A 111 9.73 15.06 6.28
N LEU A 112 9.14 14.12 5.60
CA LEU A 112 8.66 12.88 6.21
C LEU A 112 9.75 11.81 6.11
N VAL A 113 10.08 11.22 7.26
CA VAL A 113 11.14 10.22 7.41
C VAL A 113 10.55 8.97 8.01
N SER A 114 10.70 7.85 7.31
CA SER A 114 10.29 6.55 7.81
C SER A 114 11.46 5.57 7.76
N ARG A 115 11.58 4.74 8.78
CA ARG A 115 12.55 3.65 8.77
C ARG A 115 12.03 2.55 7.85
N ILE A 116 12.72 2.33 6.73
CA ILE A 116 12.41 1.23 5.82
C ILE A 116 13.03 -0.04 6.35
N GLY A 117 12.23 -1.11 6.41
CA GLY A 117 12.70 -2.43 6.80
C GLY A 117 13.70 -3.01 5.80
N SER A 118 14.60 -3.84 6.29
CA SER A 118 15.61 -4.52 5.47
C SER A 118 15.16 -5.89 4.95
N LYS A 119 13.87 -6.24 5.13
CA LYS A 119 13.33 -7.52 4.66
C LYS A 119 13.49 -7.65 3.15
N LYS A 120 14.09 -8.76 2.73
CA LYS A 120 14.28 -9.08 1.30
C LYS A 120 13.11 -9.87 0.71
N ILE A 121 12.25 -10.40 1.58
CA ILE A 121 11.07 -11.16 1.20
C ILE A 121 9.88 -10.63 2.00
N ARG A 122 8.73 -10.46 1.34
CA ARG A 122 7.49 -10.02 1.95
C ARG A 122 6.68 -11.24 2.39
N ASN A 123 6.13 -11.17 3.59
CA ASN A 123 5.24 -12.19 4.13
C ASN A 123 3.81 -11.68 4.01
N ILE A 124 3.00 -12.32 3.17
CA ILE A 124 1.59 -12.00 2.94
C ILE A 124 0.76 -13.07 3.63
N CYS A 125 -0.22 -12.69 4.44
CA CYS A 125 -1.06 -13.63 5.16
C CYS A 125 -2.53 -13.47 4.80
N TYR A 126 -3.17 -14.55 4.34
CA TYR A 126 -4.61 -14.66 4.23
C TYR A 126 -5.21 -14.99 5.58
N PHE A 127 -6.14 -14.15 6.03
CA PHE A 127 -6.90 -14.35 7.27
C PHE A 127 -8.33 -14.76 6.95
N GLU A 128 -8.69 -15.98 7.35
CA GLU A 128 -10.09 -16.40 7.39
C GLU A 128 -10.80 -15.64 8.51
N VAL A 129 -11.40 -14.51 8.14
CA VAL A 129 -11.96 -13.53 9.10
C VAL A 129 -13.20 -14.02 9.84
N ASN A 130 -13.79 -15.15 9.40
CA ASN A 130 -14.86 -15.79 10.17
C ASN A 130 -14.34 -16.45 11.45
N ASP A 131 -13.06 -16.75 11.51
CA ASP A 131 -12.44 -17.57 12.53
C ASP A 131 -11.29 -16.87 13.25
N CYS A 132 -10.64 -15.92 12.59
CA CYS A 132 -9.45 -15.24 13.09
C CYS A 132 -9.58 -13.72 13.03
N ASN A 133 -9.15 -13.04 14.10
CA ASN A 133 -9.03 -11.59 14.09
C ASN A 133 -7.73 -11.18 13.37
N PRO A 134 -7.80 -10.47 12.24
CA PRO A 134 -6.61 -10.04 11.50
C PRO A 134 -5.68 -9.12 12.31
N LEU A 135 -6.20 -8.43 13.33
CA LEU A 135 -5.40 -7.60 14.23
C LEU A 135 -4.30 -8.40 14.95
N ASN A 136 -4.46 -9.72 15.13
CA ASN A 136 -3.42 -10.57 15.72
C ASN A 136 -2.11 -10.55 14.93
N ALA A 137 -2.12 -10.14 13.66
CA ALA A 137 -0.91 -10.03 12.84
C ALA A 137 0.12 -9.03 13.40
N ILE A 138 -0.30 -8.05 14.19
CA ILE A 138 0.63 -7.05 14.78
C ILE A 138 1.54 -7.64 15.87
N GLU A 139 1.18 -8.77 16.44
CA GLU A 139 1.94 -9.41 17.50
C GLU A 139 3.15 -10.19 16.99
N TYR A 140 3.18 -10.48 15.69
CA TYR A 140 4.29 -11.17 15.05
C TYR A 140 5.37 -10.17 14.65
N ILE A 141 6.38 -10.02 15.52
CA ILE A 141 7.47 -9.06 15.36
C ILE A 141 8.79 -9.80 15.25
N LEU A 142 9.65 -9.39 14.31
CA LEU A 142 11.00 -9.89 14.16
C LEU A 142 11.91 -9.34 15.26
N GLU A 143 13.07 -10.00 15.49
CA GLU A 143 14.05 -9.58 16.50
C GLU A 143 14.51 -8.12 16.36
N ASP A 144 14.47 -7.57 15.16
CA ASP A 144 14.85 -6.19 14.87
C ASP A 144 13.71 -5.19 15.00
N GLY A 145 12.52 -5.64 15.46
CA GLY A 145 11.32 -4.81 15.66
C GLY A 145 10.43 -4.64 14.44
N GLN A 146 10.79 -5.21 13.27
CA GLN A 146 9.93 -5.16 12.09
C GLN A 146 8.73 -6.11 12.25
N PRO A 147 7.55 -5.77 11.71
CA PRO A 147 6.46 -6.73 11.59
C PRO A 147 6.90 -7.96 10.79
N PHE A 148 6.49 -9.14 11.22
CA PHE A 148 6.73 -10.35 10.44
C PHE A 148 5.93 -10.34 9.13
N PHE A 149 4.65 -9.97 9.19
CA PHE A 149 3.80 -9.81 8.00
C PHE A 149 3.98 -8.42 7.39
N ASP A 150 3.95 -8.36 6.07
CA ASP A 150 3.97 -7.12 5.28
C ASP A 150 2.58 -6.77 4.73
N ALA A 151 1.73 -7.78 4.61
CA ALA A 151 0.35 -7.61 4.23
C ALA A 151 -0.55 -8.67 4.86
N VAL A 152 -1.77 -8.25 5.17
CA VAL A 152 -2.89 -9.09 5.57
C VAL A 152 -3.94 -9.00 4.47
N VAL A 153 -4.43 -10.15 4.04
CA VAL A 153 -5.53 -10.27 3.09
C VAL A 153 -6.75 -10.78 3.84
N LEU A 154 -7.79 -9.94 3.93
CA LEU A 154 -9.05 -10.29 4.59
C LEU A 154 -9.83 -11.22 3.67
N PHE A 155 -10.00 -12.47 4.07
CA PHE A 155 -10.67 -13.51 3.27
C PHE A 155 -12.05 -13.80 3.86
N ALA A 156 -13.18 -13.44 3.17
CA ALA A 156 -13.19 -12.67 1.95
C ALA A 156 -14.51 -11.91 1.83
N GLY A 157 -14.51 -10.84 1.06
CA GLY A 157 -15.71 -10.27 0.46
C GLY A 157 -16.13 -11.11 -0.76
N ASN A 158 -17.37 -10.98 -1.20
CA ASN A 158 -17.87 -11.76 -2.32
C ASN A 158 -18.37 -10.88 -3.46
N ILE A 159 -18.12 -11.33 -4.71
CA ILE A 159 -18.78 -10.73 -5.86
C ILE A 159 -20.17 -11.32 -6.05
N ASN A 160 -21.21 -10.48 -6.00
CA ASN A 160 -22.61 -10.91 -6.11
C ASN A 160 -23.41 -10.04 -7.08
N TRP A 161 -24.54 -10.56 -7.52
CA TRP A 161 -25.54 -9.86 -8.32
C TRP A 161 -26.75 -9.43 -7.48
N ASP A 162 -27.05 -8.15 -7.46
CA ASP A 162 -28.29 -7.63 -6.89
C ASP A 162 -29.35 -7.48 -8.00
N ALA A 163 -30.30 -8.41 -8.04
CA ALA A 163 -31.38 -8.42 -9.03
C ALA A 163 -32.35 -7.22 -8.87
N SER A 164 -32.46 -6.68 -7.66
CA SER A 164 -33.36 -5.54 -7.40
C SER A 164 -32.77 -4.22 -7.92
N LYS A 165 -31.45 -4.06 -7.80
CA LYS A 165 -30.71 -2.87 -8.25
C LYS A 165 -30.11 -3.06 -9.64
N GLN A 166 -30.20 -4.25 -10.23
CA GLN A 166 -29.61 -4.59 -11.52
C GLN A 166 -28.12 -4.23 -11.58
N LYS A 167 -27.37 -4.61 -10.54
CA LYS A 167 -25.92 -4.35 -10.46
C LYS A 167 -25.14 -5.49 -9.82
N VAL A 168 -23.90 -5.63 -10.22
CA VAL A 168 -22.89 -6.42 -9.50
C VAL A 168 -22.38 -5.55 -8.35
N TYR A 169 -22.14 -6.16 -7.20
CA TYR A 169 -21.66 -5.46 -6.00
C TYR A 169 -20.78 -6.38 -5.15
N MET A 170 -19.98 -5.78 -4.29
CA MET A 170 -19.25 -6.49 -3.25
C MET A 170 -20.18 -6.76 -2.07
N ASN A 171 -20.41 -8.04 -1.79
CA ASN A 171 -21.18 -8.51 -0.66
C ASN A 171 -20.24 -8.88 0.48
N ALA A 172 -20.33 -8.19 1.59
CA ALA A 172 -19.64 -8.53 2.82
C ALA A 172 -20.53 -9.42 3.69
N ASN A 173 -20.03 -10.57 4.13
CA ASN A 173 -20.69 -11.31 5.20
C ASN A 173 -20.62 -10.52 6.52
N PRO A 174 -21.39 -10.88 7.56
CA PRO A 174 -21.41 -10.11 8.82
C PRO A 174 -20.04 -9.90 9.47
N ASN A 175 -19.10 -10.84 9.37
CA ASN A 175 -17.79 -10.71 9.96
C ASN A 175 -16.90 -9.76 9.17
N VAL A 176 -16.90 -9.85 7.83
CA VAL A 176 -16.22 -8.88 6.96
C VAL A 176 -16.80 -7.49 7.17
N GLN A 177 -18.13 -7.35 7.19
CA GLN A 177 -18.77 -6.05 7.40
C GLN A 177 -18.41 -5.44 8.75
N ALA A 178 -18.39 -6.27 9.83
CA ALA A 178 -18.00 -5.81 11.14
C ALA A 178 -16.54 -5.30 11.20
N LEU A 179 -15.62 -5.94 10.46
CA LEU A 179 -14.23 -5.45 10.36
C LEU A 179 -14.16 -4.12 9.60
N LEU A 180 -14.91 -3.97 8.52
CA LEU A 180 -14.96 -2.74 7.73
C LEU A 180 -15.58 -1.61 8.53
N ASP A 181 -16.72 -1.83 9.19
CA ASP A 181 -17.42 -0.84 10.00
C ASP A 181 -16.59 -0.36 11.21
N ASN A 182 -15.71 -1.22 11.73
CA ASN A 182 -14.78 -0.90 12.81
C ASN A 182 -13.33 -0.77 12.31
N SER A 183 -13.14 -0.30 11.08
CA SER A 183 -11.83 -0.21 10.42
C SER A 183 -10.81 0.55 11.26
N GLU A 184 -11.19 1.66 11.89
CA GLU A 184 -10.28 2.48 12.71
C GLU A 184 -9.70 1.71 13.91
N GLU A 185 -10.47 0.81 14.52
CA GLU A 185 -10.03 0.02 15.67
C GLU A 185 -9.37 -1.31 15.29
N LEU A 186 -9.80 -1.93 14.18
CA LEU A 186 -9.41 -3.30 13.84
C LEU A 186 -8.44 -3.41 12.67
N LEU A 187 -8.45 -2.43 11.76
CA LEU A 187 -7.62 -2.48 10.53
C LEU A 187 -6.54 -1.40 10.51
N GLN A 188 -6.86 -0.17 10.94
CA GLN A 188 -5.87 0.90 10.92
C GLN A 188 -4.66 0.67 11.84
N PRO A 189 -4.75 -0.02 13.00
CA PRO A 189 -3.56 -0.39 13.75
C PRO A 189 -2.57 -1.27 12.99
N LEU A 190 -3.05 -2.15 12.07
CA LEU A 190 -2.19 -2.91 11.17
C LEU A 190 -1.41 -1.97 10.24
N ARG A 191 -2.12 -1.03 9.59
CA ARG A 191 -1.52 -0.05 8.68
C ARG A 191 -0.53 0.87 9.41
N LYS A 192 -0.84 1.29 10.62
CA LYS A 192 0.07 2.04 11.51
C LYS A 192 1.34 1.26 11.84
N LYS A 193 1.29 -0.06 11.79
CA LYS A 193 2.46 -0.96 11.93
C LYS A 193 3.13 -1.29 10.58
N GLY A 194 2.73 -0.63 9.47
CA GLY A 194 3.29 -0.85 8.13
C GLY A 194 2.84 -2.15 7.47
N ILE A 195 1.82 -2.79 8.04
CA ILE A 195 1.21 -3.99 7.47
C ILE A 195 0.07 -3.54 6.56
N LYS A 196 0.19 -3.78 5.26
CA LYS A 196 -0.88 -3.45 4.31
C LYS A 196 -2.11 -4.32 4.57
N VAL A 197 -3.30 -3.74 4.40
CA VAL A 197 -4.57 -4.45 4.56
C VAL A 197 -5.28 -4.50 3.21
N LEU A 198 -5.48 -5.70 2.68
CA LEU A 198 -6.20 -5.94 1.44
C LEU A 198 -7.52 -6.66 1.73
N LEU A 199 -8.54 -6.42 0.91
CA LEU A 199 -9.77 -7.21 0.89
C LEU A 199 -9.71 -8.17 -0.29
N ASP A 200 -9.82 -9.46 -0.03
CA ASP A 200 -9.96 -10.45 -1.10
C ASP A 200 -11.38 -10.50 -1.62
N ILE A 201 -11.53 -10.74 -2.92
CA ILE A 201 -12.82 -10.88 -3.60
C ILE A 201 -12.94 -12.31 -4.14
N LEU A 202 -13.93 -13.01 -3.64
CA LEU A 202 -14.23 -14.41 -3.94
C LEU A 202 -15.61 -14.53 -4.59
N GLY A 203 -15.84 -15.53 -5.42
CA GLY A 203 -17.17 -15.90 -5.89
C GLY A 203 -18.06 -16.45 -4.74
N ASN A 204 -19.37 -16.52 -4.97
CA ASN A 204 -20.34 -16.92 -3.94
C ASN A 204 -21.49 -17.79 -4.49
N HIS A 205 -21.17 -18.74 -5.36
CA HIS A 205 -22.17 -19.55 -6.08
C HIS A 205 -23.21 -18.70 -6.84
N ASP A 206 -22.90 -17.40 -7.01
CA ASP A 206 -23.72 -16.41 -7.70
C ASP A 206 -23.44 -16.44 -9.21
N GLN A 207 -24.30 -15.80 -9.98
CA GLN A 207 -24.10 -15.63 -11.42
C GLN A 207 -22.96 -14.68 -11.77
N ALA A 208 -22.61 -13.77 -10.87
CA ALA A 208 -21.46 -12.89 -10.99
C ALA A 208 -20.17 -13.64 -10.64
N GLY A 209 -19.08 -13.23 -11.25
CA GLY A 209 -17.74 -13.77 -10.99
C GLY A 209 -16.66 -12.91 -11.60
N ILE A 210 -15.45 -13.05 -11.08
CA ILE A 210 -14.28 -12.23 -11.41
C ILE A 210 -13.98 -12.24 -12.92
N ALA A 211 -14.12 -13.41 -13.53
CA ALA A 211 -13.82 -13.61 -14.95
C ALA A 211 -15.03 -13.42 -15.88
N GLY A 212 -16.21 -13.10 -15.35
CA GLY A 212 -17.47 -13.10 -16.10
C GLY A 212 -18.12 -11.73 -16.32
N LEU A 213 -17.44 -10.65 -16.03
CA LEU A 213 -17.95 -9.29 -16.24
C LEU A 213 -17.63 -8.80 -17.67
N SER A 214 -18.55 -8.02 -18.25
CA SER A 214 -18.26 -7.26 -19.47
C SER A 214 -17.22 -6.17 -19.19
N ASP A 215 -16.63 -5.56 -20.24
CA ASP A 215 -15.70 -4.43 -20.05
C ASP A 215 -16.30 -3.30 -19.25
N TRP A 216 -17.57 -2.97 -19.54
CA TRP A 216 -18.31 -1.99 -18.75
C TRP A 216 -18.56 -2.46 -17.31
N GLY A 217 -18.90 -3.75 -17.11
CA GLY A 217 -19.07 -4.35 -15.78
C GLY A 217 -17.78 -4.32 -14.95
N CYS A 218 -16.64 -4.62 -15.57
CA CYS A 218 -15.31 -4.52 -14.95
C CYS A 218 -15.01 -3.07 -14.50
N GLU A 219 -15.32 -2.09 -15.34
CA GLU A 219 -15.13 -0.67 -14.99
C GLU A 219 -16.01 -0.26 -13.80
N GLN A 220 -17.30 -0.64 -13.80
CA GLN A 220 -18.21 -0.27 -12.70
C GLN A 220 -17.84 -0.94 -11.40
N PHE A 221 -17.54 -2.25 -11.44
CA PHE A 221 -17.18 -2.99 -10.22
C PHE A 221 -15.78 -2.58 -9.71
N GLY A 222 -14.84 -2.32 -10.60
CA GLY A 222 -13.53 -1.78 -10.23
C GLY A 222 -13.61 -0.43 -9.51
N LYS A 223 -14.53 0.45 -9.94
CA LYS A 223 -14.81 1.72 -9.23
C LYS A 223 -15.43 1.50 -7.85
N GLU A 224 -16.34 0.53 -7.71
CA GLU A 224 -16.90 0.17 -6.40
C GLU A 224 -15.82 -0.35 -5.45
N LEU A 225 -14.93 -1.22 -5.93
CA LEU A 225 -13.82 -1.74 -5.13
C LEU A 225 -12.82 -0.64 -4.72
N ALA A 226 -12.55 0.31 -5.62
CA ALA A 226 -11.72 1.46 -5.30
C ALA A 226 -12.37 2.38 -4.24
N GLN A 227 -13.70 2.58 -4.31
CA GLN A 227 -14.44 3.34 -3.31
C GLN A 227 -14.39 2.64 -1.94
N ILE A 228 -14.51 1.32 -1.90
CA ILE A 228 -14.35 0.52 -0.67
C ILE A 228 -12.95 0.71 -0.09
N CYS A 229 -11.90 0.67 -0.93
CA CYS A 229 -10.55 0.95 -0.47
C CYS A 229 -10.41 2.34 0.13
N LEU A 230 -11.01 3.36 -0.47
CA LEU A 230 -11.00 4.73 0.06
C LEU A 230 -11.76 4.84 1.38
N ASP A 231 -13.01 4.36 1.41
CA ASP A 231 -13.92 4.54 2.55
C ASP A 231 -13.41 3.85 3.82
N TYR A 232 -12.82 2.67 3.67
CA TYR A 232 -12.28 1.87 4.78
C TYR A 232 -10.76 1.96 4.92
N LYS A 233 -10.11 2.81 4.13
CA LYS A 233 -8.65 3.01 4.12
C LYS A 233 -7.88 1.69 3.93
N LEU A 234 -8.28 0.88 2.94
CA LEU A 234 -7.61 -0.37 2.61
C LEU A 234 -6.45 -0.14 1.62
N ASP A 235 -5.45 -0.99 1.66
CA ASP A 235 -4.27 -0.90 0.81
C ASP A 235 -4.40 -1.69 -0.50
N GLY A 236 -5.57 -2.25 -0.78
CA GLY A 236 -5.81 -2.90 -2.06
C GLY A 236 -6.82 -4.03 -2.04
N ILE A 237 -6.86 -4.71 -3.18
CA ILE A 237 -7.80 -5.79 -3.47
C ILE A 237 -7.02 -7.06 -3.84
N GLY A 238 -7.42 -8.18 -3.25
CA GLY A 238 -7.10 -9.53 -3.70
C GLY A 238 -8.19 -10.07 -4.63
N PHE A 239 -7.82 -10.98 -5.52
CA PHE A 239 -8.78 -11.72 -6.34
C PHE A 239 -8.48 -13.21 -6.28
N ASP A 240 -9.53 -13.98 -5.95
CA ASP A 240 -9.56 -15.44 -5.95
C ASP A 240 -10.77 -15.92 -6.78
N ASP A 241 -10.51 -16.60 -7.88
CA ASP A 241 -11.54 -16.98 -8.85
C ASP A 241 -12.10 -18.38 -8.58
N GLU A 242 -12.93 -18.45 -7.53
CA GLU A 242 -13.63 -19.68 -7.11
C GLU A 242 -15.14 -19.48 -7.02
N TYR A 243 -15.88 -20.56 -6.99
CA TYR A 243 -17.30 -20.68 -6.64
C TYR A 243 -18.29 -19.83 -7.45
N SER A 244 -17.92 -19.25 -8.57
CA SER A 244 -18.84 -18.52 -9.43
C SER A 244 -19.54 -19.42 -10.42
N SER A 245 -20.85 -19.25 -10.63
CA SER A 245 -21.61 -20.03 -11.63
C SER A 245 -21.48 -19.47 -13.05
N TYR A 246 -21.08 -18.22 -13.20
CA TYR A 246 -20.93 -17.51 -14.48
C TYR A 246 -22.17 -17.55 -15.37
N SER A 247 -23.35 -17.63 -14.78
CA SER A 247 -24.62 -17.74 -15.51
C SER A 247 -25.28 -16.39 -15.82
N GLY A 248 -24.61 -15.28 -15.46
CA GLY A 248 -25.10 -13.93 -15.66
C GLY A 248 -25.25 -13.54 -17.13
N SER A 249 -26.22 -12.67 -17.41
CA SER A 249 -26.49 -12.18 -18.76
C SER A 249 -26.85 -10.69 -18.74
N GLY A 250 -26.77 -10.05 -19.90
CA GLY A 250 -27.07 -8.62 -20.04
C GLY A 250 -25.83 -7.74 -19.92
N LYS A 251 -26.02 -6.44 -19.70
CA LYS A 251 -24.97 -5.42 -19.81
C LYS A 251 -23.75 -5.64 -18.91
N TRP A 252 -23.96 -6.22 -17.73
CA TRP A 252 -22.89 -6.44 -16.76
C TRP A 252 -21.98 -7.62 -17.09
N PHE A 253 -22.45 -8.57 -17.89
CA PHE A 253 -21.85 -9.87 -18.00
C PHE A 253 -21.27 -10.12 -19.39
N ALA A 254 -20.22 -10.93 -19.41
CA ALA A 254 -19.63 -11.54 -20.62
C ALA A 254 -19.41 -13.04 -20.37
N GLY A 255 -19.06 -13.79 -21.40
CA GLY A 255 -18.58 -15.16 -21.21
C GLY A 255 -17.29 -15.17 -20.40
N PRO A 256 -17.16 -16.07 -19.40
CA PRO A 256 -16.00 -16.08 -18.53
C PRO A 256 -14.70 -16.35 -19.30
N SER A 257 -13.68 -15.59 -18.99
CA SER A 257 -12.36 -15.72 -19.65
C SER A 257 -11.26 -15.05 -18.84
N SER A 258 -10.03 -15.49 -19.04
CA SER A 258 -8.85 -14.80 -18.49
C SER A 258 -8.71 -13.36 -18.97
N GLN A 259 -9.27 -13.02 -20.16
CA GLN A 259 -9.28 -11.66 -20.66
C GLN A 259 -10.16 -10.75 -19.79
N GLN A 260 -11.34 -11.24 -19.37
CA GLN A 260 -12.24 -10.46 -18.51
C GLN A 260 -11.70 -10.38 -17.06
N ALA A 261 -11.05 -11.44 -16.57
CA ALA A 261 -10.33 -11.38 -15.30
C ALA A 261 -9.21 -10.32 -15.33
N ALA A 262 -8.38 -10.32 -16.38
CA ALA A 262 -7.34 -9.30 -16.56
C ALA A 262 -7.94 -7.87 -16.66
N ARG A 263 -9.07 -7.74 -17.39
CA ARG A 263 -9.77 -6.46 -17.50
C ARG A 263 -10.26 -5.95 -16.15
N LEU A 264 -10.83 -6.79 -15.31
CA LEU A 264 -11.26 -6.39 -13.97
C LEU A 264 -10.08 -5.94 -13.11
N CYS A 265 -8.96 -6.69 -13.10
CA CYS A 265 -7.75 -6.30 -12.38
C CYS A 265 -7.24 -4.93 -12.84
N TYR A 266 -7.20 -4.68 -14.15
CA TYR A 266 -6.79 -3.41 -14.73
C TYR A 266 -7.69 -2.26 -14.27
N GLU A 267 -9.01 -2.39 -14.42
CA GLU A 267 -9.97 -1.34 -14.06
C GLU A 267 -9.95 -1.05 -12.56
N THR A 268 -9.80 -2.10 -11.73
CA THR A 268 -9.66 -1.95 -10.27
C THR A 268 -8.38 -1.17 -9.92
N LYS A 269 -7.23 -1.57 -10.49
CA LYS A 269 -5.96 -0.86 -10.24
C LYS A 269 -6.01 0.60 -10.68
N LYS A 270 -6.58 0.84 -11.88
CA LYS A 270 -6.76 2.19 -12.41
C LYS A 270 -7.62 3.05 -11.48
N ALA A 271 -8.80 2.55 -11.08
CA ALA A 271 -9.71 3.29 -10.22
C ALA A 271 -9.11 3.57 -8.83
N MET A 272 -8.38 2.60 -8.25
CA MET A 272 -7.67 2.80 -6.98
C MET A 272 -6.57 3.87 -7.10
N LYS A 273 -5.80 3.89 -8.20
CA LYS A 273 -4.78 4.92 -8.44
C LYS A 273 -5.37 6.33 -8.60
N GLU A 274 -6.57 6.43 -9.14
CA GLU A 274 -7.27 7.70 -9.32
C GLU A 274 -7.89 8.21 -8.01
N LEU A 275 -8.34 7.31 -7.14
CA LEU A 275 -9.16 7.65 -5.98
C LEU A 275 -8.40 7.65 -4.65
N CYS A 276 -7.48 6.69 -4.43
CA CYS A 276 -6.78 6.55 -3.17
C CYS A 276 -5.49 7.38 -3.17
N PRO A 277 -5.25 8.23 -2.14
CA PRO A 277 -4.04 9.05 -2.05
C PRO A 277 -2.79 8.29 -1.58
N TRP A 278 -2.89 6.98 -1.34
CA TRP A 278 -1.78 6.09 -0.96
C TRP A 278 -1.56 5.00 -2.00
N GLU A 279 -0.43 4.29 -1.88
CA GLU A 279 -0.12 3.14 -2.73
C GLU A 279 -1.06 1.98 -2.46
N THR A 280 -1.74 1.50 -3.51
CA THR A 280 -2.66 0.36 -3.45
C THR A 280 -2.15 -0.81 -4.28
N TRP A 281 -2.47 -2.04 -3.84
CA TRP A 281 -2.07 -3.27 -4.50
C TRP A 281 -3.26 -4.00 -5.12
N VAL A 282 -3.00 -4.68 -6.24
CA VAL A 282 -3.80 -5.80 -6.76
C VAL A 282 -3.01 -7.06 -6.53
N HIS A 283 -3.55 -7.97 -5.73
CA HIS A 283 -2.97 -9.27 -5.40
C HIS A 283 -3.77 -10.39 -6.06
N LEU A 284 -3.09 -11.40 -6.59
CA LEU A 284 -3.78 -12.54 -7.22
C LEU A 284 -3.45 -13.86 -6.53
N TYR A 285 -4.49 -14.62 -6.26
CA TYR A 285 -4.43 -16.04 -5.95
C TYR A 285 -4.72 -16.83 -7.23
N TYR A 286 -3.75 -17.68 -7.67
CA TYR A 286 -3.88 -18.39 -8.94
C TYR A 286 -4.83 -19.57 -8.86
N LEU A 287 -6.08 -19.32 -9.25
CA LEU A 287 -7.10 -20.31 -9.41
C LEU A 287 -8.06 -19.93 -10.54
N GLY A 288 -8.86 -20.84 -11.03
CA GLY A 288 -9.84 -20.58 -12.08
C GLY A 288 -9.25 -19.93 -13.33
N TYR A 289 -9.80 -18.79 -13.72
CA TYR A 289 -9.34 -18.00 -14.86
C TYR A 289 -8.17 -17.08 -14.53
N ILE A 290 -7.80 -16.95 -13.25
CA ILE A 290 -6.66 -16.17 -12.77
C ILE A 290 -5.42 -17.07 -12.74
N GLN A 291 -4.52 -16.89 -13.72
CA GLN A 291 -3.32 -17.71 -13.87
C GLN A 291 -2.15 -16.83 -14.34
N SER A 292 -0.94 -17.36 -14.28
CA SER A 292 0.26 -16.66 -14.80
C SER A 292 0.19 -16.30 -16.29
N SER A 293 -0.73 -16.93 -17.04
CA SER A 293 -1.01 -16.67 -18.44
C SER A 293 -2.01 -15.55 -18.70
N LEU A 294 -2.40 -14.76 -17.66
CA LEU A 294 -3.27 -13.61 -17.86
C LEU A 294 -2.78 -12.74 -19.01
N PRO A 295 -3.66 -12.37 -19.98
CA PRO A 295 -3.29 -11.58 -21.14
C PRO A 295 -3.12 -10.11 -20.79
N SER A 296 -2.44 -9.38 -21.67
CA SER A 296 -2.45 -7.90 -21.66
C SER A 296 -3.85 -7.36 -21.93
N VAL A 297 -4.14 -6.19 -21.38
CA VAL A 297 -5.40 -5.45 -21.62
C VAL A 297 -5.11 -4.35 -22.63
N PHE A 298 -6.00 -4.21 -23.62
CA PHE A 298 -5.89 -3.17 -24.64
C PHE A 298 -6.98 -2.12 -24.43
N ILE A 299 -6.56 -0.85 -24.24
CA ILE A 299 -7.45 0.30 -24.09
C ILE A 299 -7.09 1.32 -25.15
N ASP A 300 -8.03 1.66 -26.01
CA ASP A 300 -7.83 2.62 -27.11
C ASP A 300 -6.60 2.31 -28.00
N GLY A 301 -6.31 1.02 -28.17
CA GLY A 301 -5.18 0.53 -28.93
C GLY A 301 -3.84 0.52 -28.19
N VAL A 302 -3.80 0.92 -26.92
CA VAL A 302 -2.64 0.86 -26.05
C VAL A 302 -2.61 -0.45 -25.28
N GLU A 303 -1.49 -1.17 -25.34
CA GLU A 303 -1.27 -2.38 -24.56
C GLU A 303 -0.87 -2.05 -23.13
N HIS A 304 -1.57 -2.68 -22.16
CA HIS A 304 -1.21 -2.69 -20.75
C HIS A 304 -0.86 -4.10 -20.30
N LYS A 305 0.38 -4.32 -19.94
CA LYS A 305 0.86 -5.62 -19.47
C LYS A 305 0.36 -5.90 -18.06
N PRO A 306 0.09 -7.17 -17.69
CA PRO A 306 -0.32 -7.54 -16.35
C PRO A 306 0.54 -6.95 -15.21
N SER A 307 1.85 -6.87 -15.41
CA SER A 307 2.76 -6.25 -14.42
C SER A 307 2.54 -4.75 -14.16
N GLU A 308 1.74 -4.07 -14.97
CA GLU A 308 1.41 -2.66 -14.77
C GLU A 308 0.25 -2.45 -13.79
N PHE A 309 -0.56 -3.50 -13.60
CA PHE A 309 -1.76 -3.46 -12.77
C PHE A 309 -1.88 -4.59 -11.75
N ILE A 310 -0.92 -5.52 -11.70
CA ILE A 310 -0.81 -6.59 -10.70
C ILE A 310 0.50 -6.42 -9.94
N ASP A 311 0.44 -6.37 -8.62
CA ASP A 311 1.58 -6.09 -7.74
C ASP A 311 2.20 -7.37 -7.17
N ASN A 312 1.37 -8.37 -6.85
CA ASN A 312 1.79 -9.62 -6.25
C ASN A 312 0.95 -10.79 -6.74
N VAL A 313 1.56 -11.96 -6.80
CA VAL A 313 0.88 -13.20 -7.16
C VAL A 313 1.30 -14.35 -6.25
N CYS A 314 0.37 -15.24 -5.92
CA CYS A 314 0.64 -16.50 -5.25
C CYS A 314 -0.03 -17.66 -5.99
N ALA A 315 0.55 -18.84 -5.86
CA ALA A 315 -0.03 -20.07 -6.38
C ALA A 315 -0.95 -20.70 -5.34
N ASP A 316 -1.91 -21.47 -5.82
CA ASP A 316 -2.71 -22.35 -4.99
C ASP A 316 -1.80 -23.32 -4.22
N TYR A 317 -2.10 -23.52 -2.98
CA TYR A 317 -1.44 -24.29 -1.93
C TYR A 317 -0.10 -24.98 -2.26
N GLY A 318 0.96 -24.59 -1.55
CA GLY A 318 2.26 -25.28 -1.54
C GLY A 318 3.13 -25.08 -2.79
N GLY A 319 2.66 -24.32 -3.76
CA GLY A 319 3.37 -24.06 -5.02
C GLY A 319 4.16 -22.75 -5.03
N ALA A 320 5.17 -22.69 -5.90
CA ALA A 320 5.81 -21.44 -6.28
C ALA A 320 5.02 -20.79 -7.41
N ALA A 321 4.63 -19.52 -7.25
CA ALA A 321 3.93 -18.77 -8.29
C ALA A 321 4.87 -18.44 -9.45
N ARG A 322 4.36 -18.52 -10.67
CA ARG A 322 5.02 -18.02 -11.87
C ARG A 322 4.61 -16.56 -12.10
N PRO A 323 5.53 -15.71 -12.57
CA PRO A 323 5.20 -14.33 -12.84
C PRO A 323 4.20 -14.18 -14.00
N VAL A 324 3.32 -13.20 -13.91
CA VAL A 324 2.54 -12.74 -15.06
C VAL A 324 3.44 -11.99 -16.05
N ASN A 325 2.94 -11.75 -17.26
CA ASN A 325 3.70 -11.05 -18.29
C ASN A 325 4.23 -9.68 -17.81
N GLY A 326 5.53 -9.49 -17.94
CA GLY A 326 6.26 -8.28 -17.53
C GLY A 326 6.68 -8.23 -16.07
N MET A 327 6.21 -9.13 -15.21
CA MET A 327 6.57 -9.21 -13.79
C MET A 327 7.85 -10.01 -13.58
N GLY A 328 8.67 -9.62 -12.61
CA GLY A 328 9.80 -10.43 -12.12
C GLY A 328 9.39 -11.36 -10.96
N LEU A 329 10.25 -12.33 -10.62
CA LEU A 329 10.02 -13.21 -9.46
C LEU A 329 9.86 -12.44 -8.14
N SER A 330 10.33 -11.19 -8.05
CA SER A 330 10.16 -10.32 -6.89
C SER A 330 8.69 -9.99 -6.57
N GLY A 331 7.77 -10.14 -7.53
CA GLY A 331 6.33 -10.05 -7.32
C GLY A 331 5.65 -11.36 -6.98
N CYS A 332 6.40 -12.48 -6.94
CA CYS A 332 5.84 -13.82 -6.81
C CYS A 332 6.10 -14.42 -5.42
N ALA A 333 5.09 -15.13 -4.88
CA ALA A 333 5.27 -15.98 -3.72
C ALA A 333 6.02 -17.27 -4.14
N GLY A 334 7.15 -17.53 -3.47
CA GLY A 334 7.96 -18.72 -3.72
C GLY A 334 7.40 -19.98 -3.06
N ASN A 335 6.51 -19.82 -2.09
CA ASN A 335 5.82 -20.89 -1.40
C ASN A 335 4.54 -20.37 -0.73
N SER A 336 3.58 -21.29 -0.47
CA SER A 336 2.41 -21.07 0.36
C SER A 336 2.48 -21.96 1.60
N ILE A 337 2.35 -21.36 2.79
CA ILE A 337 2.53 -22.05 4.07
C ILE A 337 1.19 -22.03 4.84
N GLN A 338 0.59 -23.17 5.01
CA GLN A 338 -0.65 -23.37 5.76
C GLN A 338 -0.32 -23.54 7.24
N LEU A 339 -0.42 -22.48 8.02
CA LEU A 339 -0.05 -22.49 9.44
C LEU A 339 -0.98 -23.38 10.28
N ASN A 340 -2.25 -23.51 9.92
CA ASN A 340 -3.25 -24.35 10.59
C ASN A 340 -2.90 -25.85 10.56
N TYR A 341 -2.18 -26.30 9.53
CA TYR A 341 -1.70 -27.68 9.45
C TYR A 341 -0.32 -27.88 10.09
N GLY A 342 0.16 -26.89 10.83
CA GLY A 342 1.49 -26.94 11.42
C GLY A 342 2.62 -26.85 10.40
N ASN A 343 2.33 -26.46 9.17
CA ASN A 343 3.33 -26.28 8.14
C ASN A 343 4.21 -25.08 8.47
N SER A 344 5.48 -25.19 8.14
CA SER A 344 6.47 -24.13 8.32
C SER A 344 7.46 -24.15 7.17
N ILE A 345 8.20 -23.07 7.01
CA ILE A 345 9.32 -23.00 6.10
C ILE A 345 10.62 -22.84 6.90
N SER A 346 11.64 -23.64 6.57
CA SER A 346 12.96 -23.48 7.21
C SER A 346 13.65 -22.19 6.73
N SER A 347 14.51 -21.62 7.57
CA SER A 347 15.35 -20.47 7.19
C SER A 347 16.19 -20.74 5.93
N GLU A 348 16.65 -21.96 5.75
CA GLU A 348 17.43 -22.37 4.58
C GLU A 348 16.58 -22.36 3.31
N SER A 349 15.35 -22.91 3.39
CA SER A 349 14.40 -22.88 2.27
C SER A 349 13.98 -21.46 1.91
N ALA A 350 13.67 -20.62 2.90
CA ALA A 350 13.34 -19.22 2.66
C ALA A 350 14.52 -18.45 2.01
N LYS A 351 15.76 -18.67 2.47
CA LYS A 351 16.96 -18.09 1.86
C LYS A 351 17.17 -18.59 0.42
N ALA A 352 16.91 -19.88 0.16
CA ALA A 352 17.01 -20.43 -1.19
C ALA A 352 16.02 -19.76 -2.16
N LEU A 353 14.80 -19.52 -1.74
CA LEU A 353 13.80 -18.79 -2.53
C LEU A 353 14.20 -17.34 -2.78
N MET A 354 14.70 -16.64 -1.76
CA MET A 354 15.25 -15.28 -1.93
C MET A 354 16.39 -15.23 -2.93
N ASN A 355 17.31 -16.21 -2.88
CA ASN A 355 18.44 -16.30 -3.82
C ASN A 355 17.99 -16.59 -5.26
N GLN A 356 16.85 -17.24 -5.45
CA GLN A 356 16.22 -17.43 -6.76
C GLN A 356 15.52 -16.17 -7.28
N GLY A 357 15.33 -15.15 -6.42
CA GLY A 357 14.69 -13.89 -6.75
C GLY A 357 13.23 -13.77 -6.36
N TYR A 358 12.65 -14.75 -5.67
CA TYR A 358 11.31 -14.63 -5.12
C TYR A 358 11.24 -13.53 -4.06
N GLY A 359 10.23 -12.68 -4.16
CA GLY A 359 10.07 -11.54 -3.26
C GLY A 359 8.93 -11.69 -2.27
N CYS A 360 8.17 -12.80 -2.30
CA CYS A 360 7.06 -13.04 -1.38
C CYS A 360 7.04 -14.49 -0.85
N LEU A 361 6.45 -14.64 0.32
CA LEU A 361 5.94 -15.91 0.87
C LEU A 361 4.47 -15.68 1.23
N LEU A 362 3.64 -16.68 0.95
CA LEU A 362 2.24 -16.69 1.35
C LEU A 362 2.07 -17.51 2.63
N TYR A 363 1.26 -17.01 3.53
CA TYR A 363 0.80 -17.70 4.72
C TYR A 363 -0.72 -17.71 4.73
N THR A 364 -1.32 -18.79 5.27
CA THR A 364 -2.74 -18.83 5.58
C THR A 364 -2.92 -19.00 7.07
N SER A 365 -3.74 -18.17 7.68
CA SER A 365 -4.10 -18.32 9.09
C SER A 365 -5.02 -19.53 9.28
N PRO A 366 -5.06 -20.14 10.45
CA PRO A 366 -5.92 -21.30 10.70
C PRO A 366 -7.39 -20.99 10.42
N SER A 367 -8.06 -21.88 9.66
CA SER A 367 -9.51 -21.92 9.57
C SER A 367 -10.00 -23.21 10.23
N PRO A 368 -10.93 -23.16 11.20
CA PRO A 368 -11.56 -24.36 11.75
C PRO A 368 -12.32 -25.17 10.71
N ARG A 369 -12.71 -24.57 9.57
CA ARG A 369 -13.39 -25.28 8.48
C ARG A 369 -12.50 -26.30 7.80
N ASP A 370 -11.21 -26.05 7.73
CA ASP A 370 -10.26 -26.96 7.09
C ASP A 370 -10.07 -28.25 7.90
N GLY A 371 -10.42 -28.25 9.19
CA GLY A 371 -10.45 -29.42 10.06
C GLY A 371 -11.75 -30.23 10.00
N ALA A 372 -12.82 -29.71 9.40
CA ALA A 372 -14.15 -30.35 9.38
C ALA A 372 -14.39 -31.19 8.11
N THR A 373 -13.48 -31.19 7.15
CA THR A 373 -13.57 -31.94 5.88
C THR A 373 -12.68 -33.16 5.82
N SER A 374 -12.07 -33.58 6.92
CA SER A 374 -11.28 -34.83 7.02
C SER A 374 -12.04 -35.95 7.68
#